data_5f1ac95e6bda647a166763394a8877a6
#
_entry.id   5f1ac95e6bda647a166763394a8877a6
#
_cell.length_a   1.000
_cell.length_b   1.000
_cell.length_c   1.000
_cell.angle_alpha   90.00
_cell.angle_beta   90.00
_cell.angle_gamma   90.00
#
_symmetry.space_group_name_H-M   'P 1'
#
loop_
_entity.id
_entity.type
_entity.pdbx_description
1 polymer ?
#
loop_
_entity_poly.entity_id
_entity_poly.type
_entity_poly.pdbx_seq_one_letter_code
_entity_poly.pdbx_strand_id
1 'polypeptide(L)'
;MKKIFTLIALFALTLGAQAQLITWEAPVDKGSVAGTYGTGFVLTAVDTEGTKLQIDANNAYFGDAESQLKLTHRLKTGGKSSSKNALSLTIPSDGTLKVYVRTGSNSATDRNVILTQNETELYNEIVKEADAIEVTGLDESDPTKATKVYPVIEVAVAEGEVAITYPVNGLNFYGFEFVAPTDVKNVKAEGAKAKVAGTVNLAGQQVGDDYKGIVVKDGKKIVQ
;
A
#
# COMPACT_ATOMS: atom_id res chain seq x y z
N MET A 1 33.95 -7.24 -1.18
CA MET A 1 32.97 -8.15 -0.55
C MET A 1 31.61 -7.46 -0.62
N LYS A 2 30.70 -7.97 -1.46
CA LYS A 2 29.32 -7.42 -1.58
C LYS A 2 28.56 -7.79 -0.31
N LYS A 3 28.22 -6.83 0.52
CA LYS A 3 27.33 -7.03 1.67
C LYS A 3 25.91 -7.16 1.15
N ILE A 4 25.36 -8.36 1.21
CA ILE A 4 23.95 -8.62 0.93
C ILE A 4 23.18 -8.17 2.18
N PHE A 5 22.48 -7.05 2.10
CA PHE A 5 21.53 -6.63 3.13
C PHE A 5 20.21 -7.37 2.89
N THR A 6 19.89 -8.30 3.76
CA THR A 6 18.59 -8.98 3.75
C THR A 6 17.56 -8.04 4.39
N LEU A 7 16.71 -7.43 3.57
CA LEU A 7 15.55 -6.68 4.06
C LEU A 7 14.51 -7.69 4.55
N ILE A 8 14.21 -7.69 5.83
CA ILE A 8 13.12 -8.50 6.40
C ILE A 8 11.84 -7.70 6.22
N ALA A 9 11.02 -8.06 5.22
CA ALA A 9 9.66 -7.57 5.09
C ALA A 9 8.78 -8.29 6.14
N LEU A 10 8.25 -7.55 7.10
CA LEU A 10 7.31 -8.07 8.09
C LEU A 10 5.95 -8.32 7.41
N PHE A 11 5.60 -9.59 7.18
CA PHE A 11 4.30 -9.99 6.67
C PHE A 11 3.28 -10.05 7.81
N ALA A 12 2.35 -9.10 7.85
CA ALA A 12 1.12 -9.27 8.62
C ALA A 12 0.12 -10.04 7.75
N LEU A 13 -0.05 -11.33 8.00
CA LEU A 13 -1.10 -12.16 7.42
C LEU A 13 -2.41 -11.88 8.14
N THR A 14 -3.21 -10.96 7.59
CA THR A 14 -4.64 -10.91 7.90
C THR A 14 -5.41 -11.43 6.68
N LEU A 15 -6.37 -12.32 6.89
CA LEU A 15 -7.37 -12.77 5.92
C LEU A 15 -8.29 -11.58 5.57
N GLY A 16 -7.85 -10.73 4.68
CA GLY A 16 -8.42 -9.48 4.21
C GLY A 16 -7.35 -8.83 3.35
N ALA A 17 -7.60 -7.80 2.60
CA ALA A 17 -6.67 -7.15 1.68
C ALA A 17 -5.18 -7.33 2.06
N GLN A 18 -4.40 -7.97 1.20
CA GLN A 18 -2.97 -8.12 1.46
C GLN A 18 -2.26 -6.79 1.18
N ALA A 19 -2.03 -6.02 2.24
CA ALA A 19 -1.20 -4.84 2.16
C ALA A 19 0.28 -5.25 2.16
N GLN A 20 1.04 -4.77 1.18
CA GLN A 20 2.49 -4.94 1.11
C GLN A 20 3.13 -3.58 1.33
N LEU A 21 3.90 -3.44 2.41
CA LEU A 21 4.53 -2.19 2.80
C LEU A 21 6.06 -2.28 2.62
N ILE A 22 6.63 -1.34 1.88
CA ILE A 22 8.08 -1.13 1.76
C ILE A 22 8.47 0.07 2.61
N THR A 23 9.30 -0.17 3.62
CA THR A 23 9.88 0.84 4.52
C THR A 23 11.35 0.54 4.77
N TRP A 24 12.03 1.41 5.48
CA TRP A 24 13.43 1.24 5.84
C TRP A 24 13.59 1.17 7.37
N GLU A 25 14.38 0.21 7.84
CA GLU A 25 14.62 -0.05 9.27
C GLU A 25 15.99 0.45 9.75
N ALA A 26 16.91 0.73 8.83
CA ALA A 26 18.26 1.16 9.15
C ALA A 26 18.78 2.19 8.14
N PRO A 27 19.69 3.07 8.57
CA PRO A 27 20.37 4.00 7.68
C PRO A 27 21.21 3.26 6.61
N VAL A 28 21.21 3.81 5.39
CA VAL A 28 22.06 3.35 4.27
C VAL A 28 22.75 4.55 3.64
N ASP A 29 24.07 4.50 3.56
CA ASP A 29 24.89 5.57 3.01
C ASP A 29 24.67 5.77 1.51
N LYS A 30 24.97 6.97 1.03
CA LYS A 30 25.00 7.28 -0.41
C LYS A 30 25.88 6.27 -1.16
N GLY A 31 25.44 5.93 -2.36
CA GLY A 31 26.12 4.94 -3.20
C GLY A 31 25.77 3.47 -2.88
N SER A 32 25.04 3.22 -1.78
CA SER A 32 24.63 1.87 -1.39
C SER A 32 23.11 1.65 -1.44
N VAL A 33 22.34 2.68 -1.79
CA VAL A 33 20.87 2.64 -1.80
C VAL A 33 20.31 2.08 -3.12
N ALA A 34 21.01 2.30 -4.23
CA ALA A 34 20.55 1.81 -5.53
C ALA A 34 20.34 0.29 -5.53
N GLY A 35 19.16 -0.16 -6.00
CA GLY A 35 18.78 -1.57 -5.98
C GLY A 35 17.27 -1.76 -5.96
N THR A 36 16.84 -2.96 -5.59
CA THR A 36 15.44 -3.34 -5.50
C THR A 36 15.05 -3.70 -4.05
N TYR A 37 13.85 -3.30 -3.65
CA TYR A 37 13.29 -3.51 -2.31
C TYR A 37 11.89 -4.12 -2.43
N GLY A 38 11.60 -5.12 -1.62
CA GLY A 38 10.31 -5.81 -1.60
C GLY A 38 10.28 -7.08 -2.45
N THR A 39 9.14 -7.77 -2.44
CA THR A 39 8.90 -9.03 -3.18
C THR A 39 7.46 -9.02 -3.67
N GLY A 40 7.24 -9.22 -4.95
CA GLY A 40 5.92 -9.05 -5.58
C GLY A 40 5.62 -7.58 -5.85
N PHE A 41 5.34 -6.78 -4.82
CA PHE A 41 5.39 -5.33 -4.86
C PHE A 41 6.84 -4.89 -4.65
N VAL A 42 7.44 -4.23 -5.64
CA VAL A 42 8.88 -3.95 -5.65
C VAL A 42 9.16 -2.49 -5.96
N LEU A 43 9.98 -1.84 -5.12
CA LEU A 43 10.58 -0.55 -5.42
C LEU A 43 11.94 -0.78 -6.11
N THR A 44 12.15 -0.14 -7.24
CA THR A 44 13.45 -0.03 -7.89
C THR A 44 14.00 1.39 -7.70
N ALA A 45 15.19 1.48 -7.12
CA ALA A 45 15.89 2.74 -6.87
C ALA A 45 17.14 2.82 -7.74
N VAL A 46 17.26 3.87 -8.54
CA VAL A 46 18.40 4.13 -9.43
C VAL A 46 19.18 5.33 -8.92
N ASP A 47 20.47 5.15 -8.66
CA ASP A 47 21.45 6.22 -8.36
C ASP A 47 22.78 5.83 -8.98
N THR A 48 22.93 6.07 -10.27
CA THR A 48 24.11 5.62 -11.04
C THR A 48 25.39 6.35 -10.66
N GLU A 49 25.28 7.53 -10.06
CA GLU A 49 26.40 8.31 -9.58
C GLU A 49 26.71 8.05 -8.09
N GLY A 50 25.82 7.37 -7.37
CA GLY A 50 25.96 7.08 -5.95
C GLY A 50 26.00 8.32 -5.05
N THR A 51 25.40 9.43 -5.48
CA THR A 51 25.52 10.72 -4.79
C THR A 51 24.20 11.31 -4.33
N LYS A 52 23.07 10.73 -4.73
CA LYS A 52 21.73 11.32 -4.53
C LYS A 52 20.92 10.60 -3.45
N LEU A 53 20.80 9.28 -3.58
CA LEU A 53 19.96 8.50 -2.68
C LEU A 53 20.68 8.19 -1.37
N GLN A 54 19.97 8.41 -0.27
CA GLN A 54 20.43 8.09 1.09
C GLN A 54 19.25 7.69 1.95
N ILE A 55 19.40 6.68 2.80
CA ILE A 55 18.44 6.38 3.84
C ILE A 55 19.01 6.88 5.17
N ASP A 56 18.24 7.71 5.90
CA ASP A 56 18.61 8.18 7.24
C ASP A 56 17.46 8.02 8.24
N ALA A 57 17.80 8.03 9.51
CA ALA A 57 16.83 8.02 10.60
C ALA A 57 16.11 9.38 10.66
N ASN A 58 14.81 9.36 10.52
CA ASN A 58 13.94 10.53 10.65
C ASN A 58 12.51 10.09 10.89
N ASN A 59 11.95 10.43 12.05
CA ASN A 59 10.58 10.07 12.39
C ASN A 59 9.59 10.97 11.66
N ALA A 60 8.52 10.39 11.15
CA ALA A 60 7.35 11.10 10.65
C ALA A 60 6.09 10.27 10.89
N TYR A 61 4.96 10.96 11.03
CA TYR A 61 3.64 10.35 11.15
C TYR A 61 2.84 10.69 9.90
N PHE A 62 2.12 9.70 9.38
CA PHE A 62 1.28 9.81 8.19
C PHE A 62 -0.12 9.28 8.49
N GLY A 63 -1.14 9.90 7.89
CA GLY A 63 -2.54 9.52 8.07
C GLY A 63 -3.42 10.73 8.33
N ASP A 64 -4.38 10.56 9.22
CA ASP A 64 -5.34 11.59 9.63
C ASP A 64 -5.36 11.78 11.17
N ALA A 65 -6.37 12.48 11.70
CA ALA A 65 -6.48 12.75 13.13
C ALA A 65 -6.80 11.50 13.98
N GLU A 66 -7.35 10.46 13.38
CA GLU A 66 -7.84 9.27 14.07
C GLU A 66 -6.88 8.08 13.93
N SER A 67 -6.17 8.01 12.79
CA SER A 67 -5.29 6.89 12.45
C SER A 67 -3.97 7.37 11.90
N GLN A 68 -2.86 7.06 12.60
CA GLN A 68 -1.52 7.50 12.23
C GLN A 68 -0.55 6.32 12.15
N LEU A 69 0.23 6.30 11.08
CA LEU A 69 1.37 5.39 10.90
C LEU A 69 2.67 6.14 11.20
N LYS A 70 3.44 5.67 12.19
CA LYS A 70 4.78 6.17 12.49
C LYS A 70 5.82 5.46 11.64
N LEU A 71 6.59 6.19 10.87
CA LEU A 71 7.73 5.71 10.10
C LEU A 71 9.01 6.36 10.61
N THR A 72 10.08 5.59 10.76
CA THR A 72 11.28 5.98 11.51
C THR A 72 12.48 6.34 10.64
N HIS A 73 12.44 5.98 9.37
CA HIS A 73 13.49 6.24 8.40
C HIS A 73 12.90 6.77 7.10
N ARG A 74 13.71 7.48 6.34
CA ARG A 74 13.32 8.04 5.05
C ARG A 74 14.38 7.77 3.99
N LEU A 75 13.93 7.61 2.75
CA LEU A 75 14.74 7.69 1.56
C LEU A 75 14.79 9.15 1.09
N LYS A 76 15.94 9.78 1.19
CA LYS A 76 16.22 11.12 0.66
C LYS A 76 16.66 10.99 -0.79
N THR A 77 16.10 11.80 -1.68
CA THR A 77 16.45 11.72 -3.10
C THR A 77 17.56 12.70 -3.51
N GLY A 78 17.96 13.62 -2.64
CA GLY A 78 19.14 14.49 -2.80
C GLY A 78 19.13 15.41 -4.01
N GLY A 79 17.98 15.60 -4.66
CA GLY A 79 17.81 16.44 -5.85
C GLY A 79 16.65 15.97 -6.72
N LYS A 80 16.43 16.60 -7.86
CA LYS A 80 15.37 16.22 -8.81
C LYS A 80 15.62 14.86 -9.45
N SER A 81 14.55 14.21 -9.88
CA SER A 81 14.60 12.96 -10.63
C SER A 81 15.23 13.14 -12.02
N SER A 82 15.89 12.09 -12.49
CA SER A 82 16.52 12.01 -13.81
C SER A 82 16.77 10.54 -14.15
N SER A 83 17.24 10.23 -15.34
CA SER A 83 17.65 8.86 -15.70
C SER A 83 18.75 8.27 -14.79
N LYS A 84 19.48 9.13 -14.07
CA LYS A 84 20.54 8.72 -13.13
C LYS A 84 20.09 8.70 -11.67
N ASN A 85 18.92 9.27 -11.36
CA ASN A 85 18.31 9.38 -10.04
C ASN A 85 16.80 9.17 -10.18
N ALA A 86 16.34 7.94 -10.11
CA ALA A 86 14.96 7.57 -10.39
C ALA A 86 14.42 6.55 -9.40
N LEU A 87 13.12 6.58 -9.22
CA LEU A 87 12.36 5.58 -8.46
C LEU A 87 11.25 5.04 -9.35
N SER A 88 11.01 3.74 -9.31
CA SER A 88 9.82 3.11 -9.90
C SER A 88 9.32 1.99 -9.02
N LEU A 89 8.03 1.67 -9.15
CA LEU A 89 7.36 0.58 -8.44
C LEU A 89 6.83 -0.44 -9.43
N THR A 90 7.07 -1.71 -9.17
CA THR A 90 6.39 -2.81 -9.86
C THR A 90 5.17 -3.19 -9.06
N ILE A 91 3.99 -3.03 -9.67
CA ILE A 91 2.67 -3.31 -9.08
C ILE A 91 2.24 -4.71 -9.51
N PRO A 92 1.92 -5.62 -8.56
CA PRO A 92 1.66 -7.03 -8.88
C PRO A 92 0.26 -7.31 -9.43
N SER A 93 -0.69 -6.40 -9.24
CA SER A 93 -2.08 -6.50 -9.72
C SER A 93 -2.77 -5.14 -9.64
N ASP A 94 -3.99 -5.02 -10.12
CA ASP A 94 -4.81 -3.84 -9.82
C ASP A 94 -4.95 -3.64 -8.30
N GLY A 95 -5.02 -2.39 -7.86
CA GLY A 95 -5.13 -2.07 -6.44
C GLY A 95 -5.01 -0.58 -6.11
N THR A 96 -4.66 -0.30 -4.85
CA THR A 96 -4.38 1.05 -4.37
C THR A 96 -2.92 1.16 -3.96
N LEU A 97 -2.23 2.14 -4.52
CA LEU A 97 -0.88 2.53 -4.09
C LEU A 97 -1.00 3.70 -3.10
N LYS A 98 -0.35 3.54 -1.94
CA LYS A 98 -0.15 4.62 -0.97
C LYS A 98 1.32 5.03 -0.96
N VAL A 99 1.56 6.34 -0.97
CA VAL A 99 2.92 6.92 -0.92
C VAL A 99 3.04 7.80 0.30
N TYR A 100 4.00 7.48 1.15
CA TYR A 100 4.33 8.21 2.36
C TYR A 100 5.50 9.16 2.08
N VAL A 101 5.21 10.43 1.79
CA VAL A 101 6.20 11.38 1.30
C VAL A 101 6.08 12.74 1.99
N ARG A 102 7.23 13.38 2.21
CA ARG A 102 7.33 14.77 2.67
C ARG A 102 8.23 15.57 1.76
N THR A 103 8.04 16.88 1.78
CA THR A 103 9.01 17.79 1.17
C THR A 103 10.40 17.64 1.80
N GLY A 104 11.45 17.82 1.03
CA GLY A 104 12.83 17.81 1.52
C GLY A 104 13.23 19.11 2.22
N SER A 105 12.34 20.10 2.32
CA SER A 105 12.57 21.39 2.98
C SER A 105 11.26 21.94 3.51
N ASN A 106 11.22 22.33 4.78
CA ASN A 106 10.02 22.83 5.44
C ASN A 106 9.47 24.15 4.82
N SER A 107 10.29 24.89 4.10
CA SER A 107 9.91 26.13 3.42
C SER A 107 9.62 26.00 1.92
N ALA A 108 9.79 24.78 1.35
CA ALA A 108 9.53 24.57 -0.07
C ALA A 108 8.03 24.53 -0.36
N THR A 109 7.62 25.22 -1.43
CA THR A 109 6.22 25.33 -1.88
C THR A 109 6.04 24.89 -3.33
N ASP A 110 7.08 24.33 -3.95
CA ASP A 110 7.16 24.04 -5.38
C ASP A 110 7.54 22.59 -5.71
N ARG A 111 7.74 21.73 -4.69
CA ARG A 111 8.21 20.36 -4.91
C ARG A 111 7.04 19.43 -5.12
N ASN A 112 6.78 19.11 -6.36
CA ASN A 112 5.75 18.13 -6.70
C ASN A 112 6.32 16.71 -6.79
N VAL A 113 5.43 15.75 -6.56
CA VAL A 113 5.60 14.34 -6.88
C VAL A 113 4.62 13.99 -8.00
N ILE A 114 5.10 13.28 -9.01
CA ILE A 114 4.29 12.83 -10.14
C ILE A 114 4.37 11.31 -10.18
N LEU A 115 3.22 10.65 -10.22
CA LEU A 115 3.08 9.22 -10.43
C LEU A 115 2.52 8.98 -11.82
N THR A 116 3.22 8.20 -12.63
CA THR A 116 2.82 7.92 -14.02
C THR A 116 2.82 6.42 -14.26
N GLN A 117 1.76 5.90 -14.88
CA GLN A 117 1.64 4.51 -15.29
C GLN A 117 1.13 4.45 -16.73
N ASN A 118 1.78 3.68 -17.60
CA ASN A 118 1.41 3.54 -19.00
C ASN A 118 1.19 4.89 -19.69
N GLU A 119 2.12 5.84 -19.51
CA GLU A 119 2.07 7.21 -20.04
C GLU A 119 0.91 8.06 -19.49
N THR A 120 0.10 7.54 -18.56
CA THR A 120 -0.98 8.25 -17.90
C THR A 120 -0.51 8.79 -16.57
N GLU A 121 -0.71 10.09 -16.33
CA GLU A 121 -0.47 10.72 -15.04
C GLU A 121 -1.58 10.33 -14.07
N LEU A 122 -1.22 9.62 -12.99
CA LEU A 122 -2.13 9.20 -11.93
C LEU A 122 -2.24 10.25 -10.83
N TYR A 123 -1.14 10.99 -10.59
CA TYR A 123 -1.04 11.99 -9.54
C TYR A 123 0.02 13.02 -9.90
N ASN A 124 -0.24 14.30 -9.60
CA ASN A 124 0.72 15.40 -9.80
C ASN A 124 0.37 16.57 -8.87
N GLU A 125 0.88 16.53 -7.65
CA GLU A 125 0.60 17.57 -6.65
C GLU A 125 1.89 18.02 -5.95
N ILE A 126 1.85 19.23 -5.42
CA ILE A 126 2.94 19.79 -4.62
C ILE A 126 2.85 19.27 -3.19
N VAL A 127 3.93 18.69 -2.69
CA VAL A 127 4.07 18.22 -1.31
C VAL A 127 4.54 19.38 -0.44
N LYS A 128 3.69 19.85 0.49
CA LYS A 128 3.97 21.00 1.35
C LYS A 128 4.03 20.60 2.82
N GLU A 129 4.86 21.28 3.58
CA GLU A 129 4.89 21.14 5.04
C GLU A 129 3.58 21.64 5.69
N ALA A 130 2.90 22.60 5.03
CA ALA A 130 1.65 23.19 5.49
C ALA A 130 0.44 22.25 5.34
N ASP A 131 0.57 21.15 4.60
CA ASP A 131 -0.52 20.17 4.43
C ASP A 131 -0.63 19.23 5.65
N ALA A 132 0.36 19.26 6.56
CA ALA A 132 0.31 18.49 7.78
C ALA A 132 -0.70 19.06 8.79
N ILE A 133 -1.43 18.18 9.44
CA ILE A 133 -2.26 18.50 10.59
C ILE A 133 -1.47 18.31 11.88
N GLU A 134 -1.92 18.94 12.97
CA GLU A 134 -1.32 18.78 14.30
C GLU A 134 -2.20 17.87 15.17
N VAL A 135 -1.60 16.81 15.72
CA VAL A 135 -2.25 15.84 16.60
C VAL A 135 -1.46 15.73 17.89
N THR A 136 -2.14 15.74 19.03
CA THR A 136 -1.55 15.52 20.36
C THR A 136 -1.61 14.04 20.75
N GLY A 137 -0.79 13.62 21.74
CA GLY A 137 -0.78 12.24 22.21
C GLY A 137 0.16 11.29 21.46
N LEU A 138 0.86 11.77 20.41
CA LEU A 138 1.79 10.95 19.62
C LEU A 138 3.23 10.98 20.15
N ASP A 139 3.59 11.98 20.94
CA ASP A 139 4.91 12.05 21.60
C ASP A 139 4.80 11.36 22.97
N GLU A 140 5.45 10.19 23.11
CA GLU A 140 5.42 9.41 24.35
C GLU A 140 6.06 10.14 25.54
N SER A 141 6.98 11.07 25.29
CA SER A 141 7.68 11.85 26.31
C SER A 141 6.89 13.09 26.75
N ASP A 142 6.03 13.61 25.87
CA ASP A 142 5.14 14.75 26.15
C ASP A 142 3.82 14.60 25.37
N PRO A 143 2.81 13.94 25.97
CA PRO A 143 1.52 13.73 25.31
C PRO A 143 0.74 15.01 24.98
N THR A 144 1.14 16.15 25.53
CA THR A 144 0.49 17.45 25.26
C THR A 144 1.09 18.15 24.04
N LYS A 145 2.24 17.70 23.60
CA LYS A 145 2.94 18.27 22.45
C LYS A 145 2.23 17.93 21.14
N ALA A 146 1.97 18.96 20.35
CA ALA A 146 1.45 18.79 19.01
C ALA A 146 2.52 18.17 18.09
N THR A 147 2.15 17.11 17.39
CA THR A 147 3.00 16.40 16.44
C THR A 147 2.36 16.48 15.06
N LYS A 148 3.17 16.79 14.05
CA LYS A 148 2.72 16.87 12.66
C LYS A 148 2.44 15.50 12.10
N VAL A 149 1.24 15.34 11.50
CA VAL A 149 0.80 14.17 10.75
C VAL A 149 0.60 14.60 9.31
N TYR A 150 1.28 13.93 8.39
CA TYR A 150 1.28 14.26 6.96
C TYR A 150 0.24 13.44 6.23
N PRO A 151 -0.41 14.01 5.19
CA PRO A 151 -1.35 13.27 4.37
C PRO A 151 -0.65 12.12 3.63
N VAL A 152 -1.39 11.06 3.38
CA VAL A 152 -0.96 9.93 2.54
C VAL A 152 -1.47 10.18 1.13
N ILE A 153 -0.61 10.00 0.13
CA ILE A 153 -1.04 10.00 -1.26
C ILE A 153 -1.62 8.62 -1.56
N GLU A 154 -2.86 8.57 -2.03
CA GLU A 154 -3.54 7.34 -2.41
C GLU A 154 -4.01 7.42 -3.86
N VAL A 155 -3.60 6.46 -4.70
CA VAL A 155 -3.99 6.38 -6.11
C VAL A 155 -4.37 4.97 -6.50
N ALA A 156 -5.38 4.83 -7.36
CA ALA A 156 -5.67 3.56 -8.00
C ALA A 156 -4.59 3.25 -9.05
N VAL A 157 -4.10 2.02 -9.04
CA VAL A 157 -3.06 1.52 -9.95
C VAL A 157 -3.49 0.22 -10.57
N ALA A 158 -3.02 -0.05 -11.80
CA ALA A 158 -3.13 -1.35 -12.46
C ALA A 158 -1.84 -2.18 -12.26
N GLU A 159 -1.87 -3.45 -12.65
CA GLU A 159 -0.65 -4.25 -12.77
C GLU A 159 0.36 -3.59 -13.71
N GLY A 160 1.65 -3.59 -13.34
CA GLY A 160 2.73 -3.03 -14.16
C GLY A 160 3.61 -2.03 -13.42
N GLU A 161 4.34 -1.22 -14.17
CA GLU A 161 5.28 -0.26 -13.59
C GLU A 161 4.62 1.11 -13.36
N VAL A 162 4.86 1.69 -12.17
CA VAL A 162 4.56 3.09 -11.84
C VAL A 162 5.89 3.86 -11.71
N ALA A 163 6.12 4.82 -12.57
CA ALA A 163 7.25 5.74 -12.46
C ALA A 163 6.96 6.85 -11.44
N ILE A 164 7.96 7.17 -10.61
CA ILE A 164 7.89 8.23 -9.62
C ILE A 164 8.86 9.34 -10.02
N THR A 165 8.34 10.52 -10.35
CA THR A 165 9.16 11.67 -10.72
C THR A 165 8.96 12.83 -9.74
N TYR A 166 10.05 13.58 -9.51
CA TYR A 166 10.10 14.77 -8.67
C TYR A 166 10.99 15.82 -9.39
N PRO A 167 10.39 16.57 -10.35
CA PRO A 167 11.13 17.30 -11.37
C PRO A 167 11.81 18.56 -10.86
N VAL A 168 11.38 19.12 -9.73
CA VAL A 168 11.89 20.40 -9.22
C VAL A 168 13.08 20.16 -8.28
N ASN A 169 12.90 19.36 -7.22
CA ASN A 169 13.96 19.10 -6.25
C ASN A 169 13.64 17.83 -5.43
N GLY A 170 14.57 17.46 -4.53
CA GLY A 170 14.47 16.25 -3.71
C GLY A 170 13.27 16.24 -2.76
N LEU A 171 12.71 15.05 -2.63
CA LEU A 171 11.67 14.67 -1.67
C LEU A 171 12.22 13.64 -0.68
N ASN A 172 11.49 13.42 0.39
CA ASN A 172 11.77 12.41 1.40
C ASN A 172 10.63 11.38 1.37
N PHE A 173 10.92 10.18 0.90
CA PHE A 173 9.96 9.07 0.90
C PHE A 173 10.18 8.22 2.15
N TYR A 174 9.13 7.96 2.90
CA TYR A 174 9.17 7.16 4.12
C TYR A 174 8.71 5.73 3.89
N GLY A 175 7.93 5.50 2.85
CA GLY A 175 7.49 4.18 2.47
C GLY A 175 6.52 4.20 1.30
N PHE A 176 6.22 2.99 0.84
CA PHE A 176 5.24 2.72 -0.21
C PHE A 176 4.41 1.52 0.23
N GLU A 177 3.10 1.60 0.10
CA GLU A 177 2.20 0.49 0.44
C GLU A 177 1.32 0.17 -0.76
N PHE A 178 1.24 -1.08 -1.10
CA PHE A 178 0.29 -1.58 -2.08
C PHE A 178 -0.80 -2.37 -1.37
N VAL A 179 -2.06 -2.02 -1.64
CA VAL A 179 -3.24 -2.69 -1.12
C VAL A 179 -4.00 -3.31 -2.28
N ALA A 180 -3.96 -4.63 -2.38
CA ALA A 180 -4.77 -5.35 -3.35
C ALA A 180 -6.26 -5.18 -3.02
N PRO A 181 -7.15 -5.09 -4.04
CA PRO A 181 -8.57 -5.03 -3.78
C PRO A 181 -9.01 -6.27 -3.00
N THR A 182 -9.82 -6.06 -1.96
CA THR A 182 -10.55 -7.14 -1.30
C THR A 182 -11.71 -7.55 -2.18
N ASP A 183 -11.46 -8.02 -3.37
CA ASP A 183 -12.48 -8.72 -4.10
C ASP A 183 -12.75 -10.05 -3.38
N VAL A 184 -13.73 -10.02 -2.49
CA VAL A 184 -14.68 -11.13 -2.49
C VAL A 184 -15.26 -11.09 -3.91
N LYS A 185 -14.56 -11.69 -4.88
CA LYS A 185 -15.22 -12.10 -6.11
C LYS A 185 -16.46 -12.79 -5.59
N ASN A 186 -17.63 -12.14 -5.75
CA ASN A 186 -18.87 -12.88 -5.73
C ASN A 186 -18.55 -14.03 -6.67
N VAL A 187 -18.23 -15.16 -6.09
CA VAL A 187 -18.26 -16.41 -6.80
C VAL A 187 -19.74 -16.45 -7.15
N LYS A 188 -20.09 -15.85 -8.31
CA LYS A 188 -21.25 -16.31 -9.02
C LYS A 188 -20.96 -17.79 -9.12
N ALA A 189 -21.54 -18.53 -8.22
CA ALA A 189 -21.74 -19.92 -8.43
C ALA A 189 -22.42 -19.93 -9.80
N GLU A 190 -21.58 -20.02 -10.84
CA GLU A 190 -22.08 -20.36 -12.17
C GLU A 190 -22.87 -21.59 -11.89
N GLY A 191 -24.20 -21.40 -11.93
CA GLY A 191 -25.17 -22.36 -11.50
C GLY A 191 -24.88 -23.73 -12.06
N ALA A 192 -24.07 -24.48 -11.37
CA ALA A 192 -24.40 -25.86 -11.16
C ALA A 192 -25.73 -25.80 -10.38
N LYS A 193 -26.81 -25.61 -11.11
CA LYS A 193 -28.10 -26.18 -10.71
C LYS A 193 -27.83 -27.66 -10.61
N ALA A 194 -27.21 -28.08 -9.50
CA ALA A 194 -27.42 -29.40 -9.00
C ALA A 194 -28.92 -29.47 -8.82
N LYS A 195 -29.62 -29.98 -9.85
CA LYS A 195 -30.96 -30.46 -9.69
C LYS A 195 -30.85 -31.52 -8.61
N VAL A 196 -31.00 -31.11 -7.35
CA VAL A 196 -31.28 -32.06 -6.29
C VAL A 196 -32.65 -32.60 -6.66
N ALA A 197 -32.63 -33.67 -7.47
CA ALA A 197 -33.83 -34.44 -7.78
C ALA A 197 -34.18 -35.15 -6.49
N GLY A 198 -35.11 -34.60 -5.74
CA GLY A 198 -35.59 -35.18 -4.49
C GLY A 198 -36.02 -34.15 -3.47
N THR A 199 -36.79 -34.61 -2.52
CA THR A 199 -37.22 -33.82 -1.37
C THR A 199 -36.17 -33.92 -0.28
N VAL A 200 -35.73 -32.78 0.29
CA VAL A 200 -34.75 -32.76 1.37
C VAL A 200 -35.36 -32.11 2.61
N ASN A 201 -35.00 -32.56 3.80
CA ASN A 201 -35.37 -31.91 5.06
C ASN A 201 -34.54 -30.62 5.29
N LEU A 202 -34.79 -29.88 6.35
CA LEU A 202 -34.04 -28.66 6.70
C LEU A 202 -32.56 -28.89 7.00
N ALA A 203 -32.14 -30.13 7.30
CA ALA A 203 -30.75 -30.50 7.48
C ALA A 203 -30.05 -30.91 6.16
N GLY A 204 -30.74 -30.81 5.00
CA GLY A 204 -30.19 -31.16 3.68
C GLY A 204 -30.16 -32.65 3.37
N GLN A 205 -30.79 -33.52 4.19
CA GLN A 205 -30.88 -34.95 3.99
C GLN A 205 -32.04 -35.29 3.05
N GLN A 206 -31.84 -36.17 2.08
CA GLN A 206 -32.92 -36.68 1.25
C GLN A 206 -33.93 -37.46 2.10
N VAL A 207 -35.20 -37.18 1.88
CA VAL A 207 -36.32 -37.84 2.59
C VAL A 207 -37.40 -38.30 1.61
N GLY A 208 -38.07 -39.39 1.99
CA GLY A 208 -39.17 -39.95 1.23
C GLY A 208 -40.48 -39.16 1.40
N ASP A 209 -41.53 -39.55 0.64
CA ASP A 209 -42.82 -38.89 0.68
C ASP A 209 -43.62 -39.13 1.97
N ASP A 210 -43.17 -40.04 2.82
CA ASP A 210 -43.72 -40.39 4.12
C ASP A 210 -43.14 -39.57 5.29
N TYR A 211 -42.16 -38.71 5.00
CA TYR A 211 -41.50 -37.87 6.02
C TYR A 211 -42.48 -36.79 6.53
N LYS A 212 -42.65 -36.75 7.86
CA LYS A 212 -43.49 -35.73 8.53
C LYS A 212 -42.60 -34.55 8.97
N GLY A 213 -42.80 -33.38 8.37
CA GLY A 213 -42.05 -32.18 8.73
C GLY A 213 -41.89 -31.19 7.59
N ILE A 214 -40.98 -30.20 7.77
CA ILE A 214 -40.70 -29.21 6.74
C ILE A 214 -39.65 -29.75 5.78
N VAL A 215 -39.98 -29.78 4.51
CA VAL A 215 -39.08 -30.23 3.44
C VAL A 215 -38.90 -29.15 2.39
N VAL A 216 -37.81 -29.24 1.63
CA VAL A 216 -37.55 -28.40 0.46
C VAL A 216 -37.64 -29.28 -0.78
N LYS A 217 -38.62 -28.97 -1.65
CA LYS A 217 -38.81 -29.62 -2.95
C LYS A 217 -38.83 -28.54 -4.03
N ASP A 218 -38.04 -28.71 -5.05
CA ASP A 218 -37.87 -27.71 -6.15
C ASP A 218 -37.58 -26.29 -5.66
N GLY A 219 -36.79 -26.15 -4.57
CA GLY A 219 -36.45 -24.84 -3.97
C GLY A 219 -37.58 -24.20 -3.14
N LYS A 220 -38.72 -24.88 -2.93
CA LYS A 220 -39.83 -24.39 -2.12
C LYS A 220 -39.92 -25.18 -0.81
N LYS A 221 -40.18 -24.45 0.30
CA LYS A 221 -40.51 -25.08 1.60
C LYS A 221 -41.96 -25.57 1.58
N ILE A 222 -42.12 -26.83 1.94
CA ILE A 222 -43.45 -27.50 2.03
C ILE A 222 -43.52 -28.20 3.38
N VAL A 223 -44.68 -28.23 4.02
CA VAL A 223 -44.97 -29.06 5.19
C VAL A 223 -45.62 -30.35 4.71
N GLN A 224 -45.04 -31.51 5.07
CA GLN A 224 -45.56 -32.85 4.80
C GLN A 224 -46.09 -33.47 6.08
#